data_1a5fce78ad55bfea98d23334d1abedb8
#
_entry.id   1a5fce78ad55bfea98d23334d1abedb8
#
_cell.length_a   1.000
_cell.length_b   1.000
_cell.length_c   1.000
_cell.angle_alpha   90.00
_cell.angle_beta   90.00
_cell.angle_gamma   90.00
#
_symmetry.space_group_name_H-M   'P 1'
#
loop_
_entity.id
_entity.type
_entity.pdbx_description
1 polymer ?
#
loop_
_entity_poly.entity_id
_entity_poly.type
_entity_poly.pdbx_seq_one_letter_code
_entity_poly.pdbx_strand_id
1 'polypeptide(L)'
;MKHSMAEQVTTLREKNEMERELHRQKTEALELQNRMERSRLQQLRSQIDPHFLFNTLNVILQTAGQEKAYRTQALITALSHLLRYSLMSNDEQVPLAREVRIVDEYYSIYHVRFGDRVKMVWRISDSSI
;
A
#
# COMPACT_ATOMS: atom_id res chain seq x y z
N MET A 1 13.08 46.47 -35.26
CA MET A 1 12.74 47.17 -34.03
C MET A 1 13.51 46.60 -32.87
N LYS A 2 14.25 47.42 -32.20
CA LYS A 2 14.95 47.00 -30.99
C LYS A 2 14.06 47.28 -29.79
N HIS A 3 13.68 46.24 -29.08
CA HIS A 3 12.98 46.38 -27.80
C HIS A 3 13.92 46.95 -26.73
N SER A 4 13.42 47.84 -25.89
CA SER A 4 14.17 48.35 -24.74
C SER A 4 14.45 47.22 -23.72
N MET A 5 15.43 47.38 -22.89
CA MET A 5 15.72 46.41 -21.79
C MET A 5 14.53 46.28 -20.84
N ALA A 6 13.82 47.35 -20.58
CA ALA A 6 12.62 47.35 -19.73
C ALA A 6 11.52 46.47 -20.31
N GLU A 7 11.28 46.54 -21.64
CA GLU A 7 10.31 45.69 -22.33
C GLU A 7 10.71 44.22 -22.29
N GLN A 8 12.00 43.89 -22.47
CA GLN A 8 12.51 42.54 -22.40
C GLN A 8 12.35 41.97 -20.99
N VAL A 9 12.62 42.74 -19.94
CA VAL A 9 12.46 42.35 -18.55
C VAL A 9 10.99 42.09 -18.23
N THR A 10 10.08 42.93 -18.71
CA THR A 10 8.64 42.75 -18.52
C THR A 10 8.14 41.48 -19.19
N THR A 11 8.59 41.18 -20.42
CA THR A 11 8.24 39.95 -21.15
C THR A 11 8.73 38.72 -20.43
N LEU A 12 9.94 38.73 -19.88
CA LEU A 12 10.50 37.62 -19.09
C LEU A 12 9.72 37.38 -17.79
N ARG A 13 9.31 38.47 -17.12
CA ARG A 13 8.49 38.36 -15.90
C ARG A 13 7.15 37.73 -16.19
N GLU A 14 6.46 38.17 -17.24
CA GLU A 14 5.18 37.62 -17.66
C GLU A 14 5.31 36.13 -17.99
N LYS A 15 6.36 35.74 -18.71
CA LYS A 15 6.64 34.35 -19.03
C LYS A 15 6.87 33.52 -17.77
N ASN A 16 7.68 34.02 -16.82
CA ASN A 16 7.94 33.34 -15.57
C ASN A 16 6.69 33.18 -14.71
N GLU A 17 5.83 34.20 -14.66
CA GLU A 17 4.54 34.14 -13.95
C GLU A 17 3.61 33.10 -14.57
N MET A 18 3.55 33.02 -15.90
CA MET A 18 2.77 32.00 -16.60
C MET A 18 3.30 30.59 -16.33
N GLU A 19 4.61 30.40 -16.32
CA GLU A 19 5.23 29.11 -16.01
C GLU A 19 4.95 28.67 -14.57
N ARG A 20 5.01 29.61 -13.62
CA ARG A 20 4.64 29.35 -12.20
C ARG A 20 3.19 28.96 -12.05
N GLU A 21 2.30 29.66 -12.75
CA GLU A 21 0.86 29.36 -12.72
C GLU A 21 0.55 27.98 -13.31
N LEU A 22 1.18 27.63 -14.43
CA LEU A 22 1.06 26.29 -15.02
C LEU A 22 1.56 25.21 -14.07
N HIS A 23 2.70 25.46 -13.43
CA HIS A 23 3.26 24.52 -12.46
C HIS A 23 2.31 24.32 -11.26
N ARG A 24 1.75 25.41 -10.75
CA ARG A 24 0.76 25.39 -9.67
C ARG A 24 -0.48 24.58 -10.05
N GLN A 25 -1.02 24.82 -11.24
CA GLN A 25 -2.19 24.10 -11.75
C GLN A 25 -1.92 22.60 -11.91
N LYS A 26 -0.76 22.22 -12.42
CA LYS A 26 -0.35 20.82 -12.53
C LYS A 26 -0.22 20.14 -11.18
N THR A 27 0.37 20.82 -10.21
CA THR A 27 0.52 20.31 -8.83
C THR A 27 -0.84 20.09 -8.19
N GLU A 28 -1.75 21.06 -8.31
CA GLU A 28 -3.12 20.94 -7.78
C GLU A 28 -3.90 19.80 -8.44
N ALA A 29 -3.74 19.61 -9.75
CA ALA A 29 -4.38 18.52 -10.48
C ALA A 29 -3.88 17.15 -10.02
N LEU A 30 -2.57 17.01 -9.80
CA LEU A 30 -1.97 15.77 -9.28
C LEU A 30 -2.43 15.47 -7.84
N GLU A 31 -2.50 16.49 -6.98
CA GLU A 31 -3.00 16.34 -5.61
C GLU A 31 -4.46 15.90 -5.59
N LEU A 32 -5.30 16.49 -6.45
CA LEU A 32 -6.69 16.11 -6.59
C LEU A 32 -6.83 14.67 -7.07
N GLN A 33 -6.06 14.27 -8.07
CA GLN A 33 -6.04 12.90 -8.58
C GLN A 33 -5.65 11.90 -7.48
N ASN A 34 -4.62 12.21 -6.70
CA ASN A 34 -4.20 11.37 -5.57
C ASN A 34 -5.29 11.23 -4.51
N ARG A 35 -5.99 12.32 -4.19
CA ARG A 35 -7.13 12.28 -3.24
C ARG A 35 -8.27 11.42 -3.77
N MET A 36 -8.57 11.51 -5.06
CA MET A 36 -9.61 10.70 -5.69
C MET A 36 -9.26 9.21 -5.67
N GLU A 37 -8.02 8.85 -5.95
CA GLU A 37 -7.54 7.48 -5.88
C GLU A 37 -7.61 6.92 -4.47
N ARG A 38 -7.18 7.70 -3.47
CA ARG A 38 -7.28 7.31 -2.05
C ARG A 38 -8.73 7.11 -1.62
N SER A 39 -9.63 7.99 -2.05
CA SER A 39 -11.07 7.88 -1.75
C SER A 39 -11.67 6.61 -2.36
N ARG A 40 -11.32 6.28 -3.58
CA ARG A 40 -11.75 5.03 -4.24
C ARG A 40 -11.26 3.80 -3.50
N LEU A 41 -10.00 3.80 -3.08
CA LEU A 41 -9.44 2.70 -2.29
C LEU A 41 -10.17 2.53 -0.96
N GLN A 42 -10.49 3.62 -0.27
CA GLN A 42 -11.26 3.57 0.97
C GLN A 42 -12.67 3.03 0.74
N GLN A 43 -13.34 3.44 -0.35
CA GLN A 43 -14.65 2.91 -0.70
C GLN A 43 -14.60 1.40 -0.98
N LEU A 44 -13.60 0.93 -1.72
CA LEU A 44 -13.41 -0.49 -1.99
C LEU A 44 -13.15 -1.27 -0.70
N ARG A 45 -12.35 -0.75 0.20
CA ARG A 45 -12.09 -1.36 1.51
C ARG A 45 -13.34 -1.40 2.38
N SER A 46 -14.19 -0.37 2.34
CA SER A 46 -15.43 -0.30 3.14
C SER A 46 -16.54 -1.21 2.63
N GLN A 47 -16.47 -1.71 1.38
CA GLN A 47 -17.42 -2.68 0.85
C GLN A 47 -17.27 -4.06 1.49
N ILE A 48 -16.13 -4.35 2.07
CA ILE A 48 -15.88 -5.58 2.82
C ILE A 48 -16.16 -5.30 4.29
N ASP A 49 -17.09 -6.04 4.89
CA ASP A 49 -17.33 -5.98 6.34
C ASP A 49 -16.19 -6.72 7.06
N PRO A 50 -15.27 -6.03 7.73
CA PRO A 50 -14.15 -6.69 8.40
C PRO A 50 -14.59 -7.63 9.51
N HIS A 51 -15.63 -7.29 10.26
CA HIS A 51 -16.14 -8.12 11.36
C HIS A 51 -16.66 -9.46 10.86
N PHE A 52 -17.48 -9.44 9.81
CA PHE A 52 -18.00 -10.66 9.20
C PHE A 52 -16.85 -11.54 8.68
N LEU A 53 -15.90 -10.94 7.98
CA LEU A 53 -14.77 -11.64 7.42
C LEU A 53 -13.93 -12.33 8.51
N PHE A 54 -13.55 -11.60 9.55
CA PHE A 54 -12.73 -12.15 10.64
C PHE A 54 -13.48 -13.16 11.47
N ASN A 55 -14.77 -12.96 11.73
CA ASN A 55 -15.60 -13.95 12.42
C ASN A 55 -15.68 -15.25 11.62
N THR A 56 -15.86 -15.16 10.31
CA THR A 56 -15.88 -16.33 9.43
C THR A 56 -14.54 -17.06 9.43
N LEU A 57 -13.42 -16.34 9.33
CA LEU A 57 -12.10 -16.92 9.40
C LEU A 57 -11.84 -17.62 10.74
N ASN A 58 -12.30 -17.04 11.84
CA ASN A 58 -12.20 -17.67 13.16
C ASN A 58 -12.99 -18.97 13.25
N VAL A 59 -14.19 -19.03 12.67
CA VAL A 59 -14.98 -20.27 12.61
C VAL A 59 -14.21 -21.34 11.83
N ILE A 60 -13.65 -20.98 10.69
CA ILE A 60 -12.87 -21.92 9.86
C ILE A 60 -11.61 -22.37 10.62
N LEU A 61 -10.93 -21.45 11.31
CA LEU A 61 -9.76 -21.75 12.10
C LEU A 61 -10.07 -22.76 13.22
N GLN A 62 -11.14 -22.56 13.96
CA GLN A 62 -11.59 -23.47 15.01
C GLN A 62 -11.99 -24.84 14.45
N THR A 63 -12.70 -24.87 13.34
CA THR A 63 -13.08 -26.11 12.67
C THR A 63 -11.85 -26.90 12.21
N ALA A 64 -10.89 -26.22 11.60
CA ALA A 64 -9.60 -26.83 11.21
C ALA A 64 -8.85 -27.42 12.42
N GLY A 65 -8.91 -26.74 13.56
CA GLY A 65 -8.33 -27.23 14.81
C GLY A 65 -9.02 -28.50 15.34
N GLN A 66 -10.35 -28.54 15.31
CA GLN A 66 -11.14 -29.70 15.71
C GLN A 66 -10.87 -30.90 14.81
N GLU A 67 -10.67 -30.66 13.52
CA GLU A 67 -10.33 -31.69 12.54
C GLU A 67 -8.81 -32.05 12.57
N LYS A 68 -8.03 -31.42 13.43
CA LYS A 68 -6.58 -31.57 13.52
C LYS A 68 -5.84 -31.26 12.21
N ALA A 69 -6.43 -30.35 11.41
CA ALA A 69 -5.85 -29.88 10.16
C ALA A 69 -4.88 -28.72 10.42
N TYR A 70 -3.72 -29.03 11.00
CA TYR A 70 -2.78 -28.01 11.50
C TYR A 70 -2.18 -27.15 10.40
N ARG A 71 -1.95 -27.71 9.21
CA ARG A 71 -1.51 -26.93 8.05
C ARG A 71 -2.56 -25.93 7.61
N THR A 72 -3.82 -26.32 7.62
CA THR A 72 -4.94 -25.44 7.31
C THR A 72 -5.08 -24.33 8.34
N GLN A 73 -4.92 -24.65 9.62
CA GLN A 73 -4.90 -23.65 10.69
C GLN A 73 -3.80 -22.61 10.45
N ALA A 74 -2.59 -23.03 10.13
CA ALA A 74 -1.46 -22.13 9.88
C ALA A 74 -1.74 -21.20 8.69
N LEU A 75 -2.33 -21.72 7.60
CA LEU A 75 -2.72 -20.94 6.44
C LEU A 75 -3.77 -19.89 6.77
N ILE A 76 -4.80 -20.27 7.50
CA ILE A 76 -5.88 -19.35 7.87
C ILE A 76 -5.35 -18.27 8.81
N THR A 77 -4.48 -18.62 9.73
CA THR A 77 -3.83 -17.63 10.61
C THR A 77 -3.01 -16.62 9.81
N ALA A 78 -2.18 -17.08 8.87
CA ALA A 78 -1.40 -16.21 8.00
C ALA A 78 -2.31 -15.31 7.14
N LEU A 79 -3.37 -15.87 6.56
CA LEU A 79 -4.33 -15.11 5.79
C LEU A 79 -5.03 -14.04 6.64
N SER A 80 -5.44 -14.37 7.85
CA SER A 80 -6.07 -13.42 8.77
C SER A 80 -5.16 -12.25 9.10
N HIS A 81 -3.87 -12.50 9.32
CA HIS A 81 -2.88 -11.45 9.56
C HIS A 81 -2.71 -10.53 8.35
N LEU A 82 -2.62 -11.09 7.15
CA LEU A 82 -2.51 -10.32 5.91
C LEU A 82 -3.73 -9.44 5.67
N LEU A 83 -4.92 -9.99 5.86
CA LEU A 83 -6.18 -9.24 5.69
C LEU A 83 -6.32 -8.15 6.74
N ARG A 84 -5.96 -8.42 7.99
CA ARG A 84 -5.99 -7.43 9.05
C ARG A 84 -5.03 -6.28 8.76
N TYR A 85 -3.84 -6.58 8.27
CA TYR A 85 -2.88 -5.58 7.83
C TYR A 85 -3.45 -4.74 6.67
N SER A 86 -4.01 -5.38 5.65
CA SER A 86 -4.52 -4.71 4.45
C SER A 86 -5.78 -3.88 4.70
N LEU A 87 -6.69 -4.36 5.55
CA LEU A 87 -8.00 -3.74 5.76
C LEU A 87 -8.02 -2.75 6.92
N MET A 88 -7.21 -2.93 7.95
CA MET A 88 -7.24 -2.14 9.17
C MET A 88 -6.06 -1.21 9.35
N SER A 89 -5.01 -1.33 8.55
CA SER A 89 -3.86 -0.43 8.61
C SER A 89 -4.10 0.79 7.73
N ASN A 90 -4.20 1.96 8.37
CA ASN A 90 -4.27 3.26 7.70
C ASN A 90 -2.93 4.01 7.75
N ASP A 91 -1.91 3.42 8.33
CA ASP A 91 -0.60 4.02 8.47
C ASP A 91 0.16 3.99 7.15
N GLU A 92 0.53 5.15 6.63
CA GLU A 92 1.37 5.27 5.42
C GLU A 92 2.81 4.83 5.69
N GLN A 93 3.24 4.93 6.95
CA GLN A 93 4.57 4.53 7.39
C GLN A 93 4.47 3.47 8.46
N VAL A 94 5.11 2.34 8.23
CA VAL A 94 5.20 1.23 9.18
C VAL A 94 6.66 0.84 9.38
N PRO A 95 7.02 0.30 10.55
CA PRO A 95 8.36 -0.22 10.77
C PRO A 95 8.74 -1.29 9.75
N LEU A 96 9.98 -1.28 9.29
CA LEU A 96 10.48 -2.26 8.33
C LEU A 96 10.32 -3.71 8.83
N ALA A 97 10.51 -3.94 10.11
CA ALA A 97 10.31 -5.25 10.73
C ALA A 97 8.88 -5.79 10.52
N ARG A 98 7.88 -4.91 10.55
CA ARG A 98 6.48 -5.27 10.29
C ARG A 98 6.26 -5.66 8.84
N GLU A 99 6.82 -4.90 7.90
CA GLU A 99 6.78 -5.22 6.46
C GLU A 99 7.45 -6.56 6.15
N VAL A 100 8.60 -6.81 6.73
CA VAL A 100 9.32 -8.08 6.59
C VAL A 100 8.45 -9.24 7.07
N ARG A 101 7.81 -9.10 8.21
CA ARG A 101 6.94 -10.13 8.79
C ARG A 101 5.73 -10.43 7.89
N ILE A 102 5.12 -9.41 7.33
CA ILE A 102 3.99 -9.56 6.41
C ILE A 102 4.40 -10.30 5.13
N VAL A 103 5.56 -9.99 4.59
CA VAL A 103 6.07 -10.68 3.39
C VAL A 103 6.40 -12.15 3.71
N ASP A 104 6.96 -12.44 4.89
CA ASP A 104 7.19 -13.80 5.35
C ASP A 104 5.89 -14.60 5.47
N GLU A 105 4.84 -14.02 6.00
CA GLU A 105 3.52 -14.67 6.10
C GLU A 105 2.94 -14.94 4.70
N TYR A 106 3.06 -13.99 3.79
CA TYR A 106 2.64 -14.16 2.39
C TYR A 106 3.43 -15.30 1.72
N TYR A 107 4.74 -15.34 1.92
CA TYR A 107 5.58 -16.41 1.42
C TYR A 107 5.18 -17.77 1.97
N SER A 108 4.81 -17.85 3.24
CA SER A 108 4.35 -19.10 3.88
C SER A 108 3.14 -19.68 3.15
N ILE A 109 2.19 -18.85 2.73
CA ILE A 109 1.02 -19.29 1.95
C ILE A 109 1.47 -19.84 0.59
N TYR A 110 2.36 -19.13 -0.10
CA TYR A 110 2.92 -19.55 -1.38
C TYR A 110 3.69 -20.86 -1.26
N HIS A 111 4.47 -21.01 -0.20
CA HIS A 111 5.26 -22.20 0.03
C HIS A 111 4.42 -23.47 0.19
N VAL A 112 3.25 -23.37 0.81
CA VAL A 112 2.33 -24.50 0.92
C VAL A 112 1.85 -24.96 -0.46
N ARG A 113 1.60 -24.01 -1.37
CA ARG A 113 1.13 -24.33 -2.72
C ARG A 113 2.24 -24.82 -3.65
N PHE A 114 3.38 -24.16 -3.64
CA PHE A 114 4.45 -24.36 -4.62
C PHE A 114 5.66 -25.12 -4.04
N GLY A 115 5.72 -25.34 -2.74
CA GLY A 115 6.84 -26.01 -2.08
C GLY A 115 8.16 -25.27 -2.31
N ASP A 116 9.23 -26.05 -2.53
CA ASP A 116 10.57 -25.49 -2.70
C ASP A 116 10.84 -24.89 -4.10
N ARG A 117 9.85 -24.81 -4.96
CA ARG A 117 9.97 -24.18 -6.29
C ARG A 117 10.29 -22.69 -6.22
N VAL A 118 9.82 -22.04 -5.16
CA VAL A 118 10.09 -20.64 -4.89
C VAL A 118 10.78 -20.52 -3.56
N LYS A 119 11.96 -19.91 -3.53
CA LYS A 119 12.72 -19.62 -2.33
C LYS A 119 12.84 -18.14 -2.14
N MET A 120 12.61 -17.67 -0.93
CA MET A 120 12.78 -16.28 -0.56
C MET A 120 14.01 -16.13 0.30
N VAL A 121 14.85 -15.16 -0.03
CA VAL A 121 16.06 -14.82 0.71
C VAL A 121 16.02 -13.35 1.10
N TRP A 122 16.17 -13.07 2.40
CA TRP A 122 16.30 -11.72 2.90
C TRP A 122 17.75 -11.25 2.87
N ARG A 123 17.97 -10.07 2.32
CA ARG A 123 19.26 -9.37 2.39
C ARG A 123 19.01 -7.96 2.87
N ILE A 124 19.19 -7.75 4.14
CA ILE A 124 18.97 -6.46 4.79
C ILE A 124 20.30 -5.99 5.33
N SER A 125 20.74 -4.81 4.84
CA SER A 125 22.08 -4.25 5.15
C SER A 125 22.11 -3.44 6.43
N ASP A 126 20.97 -3.11 7.01
CA ASP A 126 20.87 -2.25 8.18
C ASP A 126 20.29 -3.04 9.37
N SER A 127 20.91 -2.82 10.53
CA SER A 127 20.50 -3.42 11.80
C SER A 127 19.32 -2.66 12.46
N SER A 128 18.77 -1.66 11.82
CA SER A 128 17.67 -0.83 12.34
C SER A 128 16.28 -1.46 12.22
N ILE A 129 16.20 -2.75 11.99
CA ILE A 129 14.95 -3.49 11.93
C ILE A 129 14.44 -3.80 13.33
#